data_99922610e130bfba196911b1a4fa182c
#
_entry.id   99922610e130bfba196911b1a4fa182c
#
_cell.length_a   1.000
_cell.length_b   1.000
_cell.length_c   1.000
_cell.angle_alpha   90.00
_cell.angle_beta   90.00
_cell.angle_gamma   90.00
#
_symmetry.space_group_name_H-M   'P 1'
#
loop_
_entity.id
_entity.type
_entity.pdbx_description
1 polymer ?
#
loop_
_entity_poly.entity_id
_entity_poly.type
_entity_poly.pdbx_seq_one_letter_code
_entity_poly.pdbx_strand_id
1 'polypeptide(L)'
;RYNETNITDRCVYDAYEKMTIWLPLAKENRNIETIKLVAYHEMGHAIICALFKDMFNLQKITINSNKNGAGGYTLFTPLDLYNEFPTKKFMLANMIIAMGGRAAEVIVYGGAPGNTEDINYNPKLVFADINNLDITAGASNDLKQVNSIARRYVSLFGLGKNIGLYDSSDSSQPFLGRDLAMNTNKI
;
A
#
# COMPACT_ATOMS: atom_id res chain seq x y z
N ARG A 1 21.26 -16.58 -16.18
CA ARG A 1 21.10 -17.70 -17.12
C ARG A 1 21.21 -18.97 -16.30
N TYR A 2 20.12 -19.73 -16.27
CA TYR A 2 20.13 -21.05 -15.65
C TYR A 2 20.71 -22.03 -16.68
N ASN A 3 21.70 -22.83 -16.28
CA ASN A 3 22.21 -23.94 -17.10
C ASN A 3 21.28 -25.17 -16.99
N GLU A 4 19.98 -24.95 -16.97
CA GLU A 4 18.97 -25.97 -16.85
C GLU A 4 18.43 -26.30 -18.24
N THR A 5 18.35 -27.59 -18.56
CA THR A 5 17.83 -28.08 -19.84
C THR A 5 16.32 -28.04 -19.93
N ASN A 6 15.61 -27.88 -18.78
CA ASN A 6 14.17 -27.82 -18.68
C ASN A 6 13.72 -26.53 -17.97
N ILE A 7 12.57 -26.02 -18.35
CA ILE A 7 11.92 -24.90 -17.65
C ILE A 7 11.28 -25.47 -16.38
N THR A 8 11.77 -25.04 -15.22
CA THR A 8 11.21 -25.39 -13.91
C THR A 8 10.26 -24.31 -13.44
N ASP A 9 9.39 -24.61 -12.46
CA ASP A 9 8.50 -23.61 -11.82
C ASP A 9 9.30 -22.42 -11.28
N ARG A 10 10.52 -22.67 -10.80
CA ARG A 10 11.44 -21.63 -10.35
C ARG A 10 11.82 -20.68 -11.49
N CYS A 11 12.11 -21.21 -12.68
CA CYS A 11 12.44 -20.38 -13.85
C CYS A 11 11.26 -19.47 -14.25
N VAL A 12 10.05 -20.02 -14.21
CA VAL A 12 8.81 -19.28 -14.49
C VAL A 12 8.60 -18.19 -13.45
N TYR A 13 8.74 -18.53 -12.17
CA TYR A 13 8.58 -17.60 -11.06
C TYR A 13 9.61 -16.45 -11.11
N ASP A 14 10.88 -16.77 -11.33
CA ASP A 14 11.95 -15.77 -11.46
C ASP A 14 11.75 -14.87 -12.69
N ALA A 15 11.22 -15.41 -13.79
CA ALA A 15 10.88 -14.62 -14.97
C ALA A 15 9.71 -13.66 -14.68
N TYR A 16 8.67 -14.14 -14.01
CA TYR A 16 7.54 -13.32 -13.58
C TYR A 16 7.99 -12.18 -12.66
N GLU A 17 8.83 -12.47 -11.66
CA GLU A 17 9.39 -11.43 -10.79
C GLU A 17 10.19 -10.38 -11.57
N LYS A 18 11.03 -10.81 -12.49
CA LYS A 18 11.82 -9.90 -13.34
C LYS A 18 10.95 -8.98 -14.20
N MET A 19 9.82 -9.47 -14.66
CA MET A 19 8.89 -8.71 -15.49
C MET A 19 8.03 -7.74 -14.68
N THR A 20 7.58 -8.15 -13.49
CA THR A 20 6.61 -7.39 -12.68
C THR A 20 7.27 -6.48 -11.64
N ILE A 21 8.37 -6.93 -11.04
CA ILE A 21 8.97 -6.31 -9.84
C ILE A 21 10.38 -5.77 -10.10
N TRP A 22 10.94 -6.02 -11.27
CA TRP A 22 12.30 -5.64 -11.68
C TRP A 22 13.42 -6.44 -11.01
N LEU A 23 14.59 -6.40 -11.64
CA LEU A 23 15.78 -7.13 -11.18
C LEU A 23 16.23 -6.64 -9.80
N PRO A 24 16.53 -7.55 -8.86
CA PRO A 24 17.16 -7.17 -7.61
C PRO A 24 18.53 -6.54 -7.88
N LEU A 25 18.97 -5.65 -6.99
CA LEU A 25 20.32 -5.14 -7.03
C LEU A 25 21.31 -6.30 -6.75
N ALA A 26 22.39 -6.33 -7.50
CA ALA A 26 23.41 -7.40 -7.36
C ALA A 26 24.16 -7.32 -6.03
N LYS A 27 24.17 -6.18 -5.36
CA LYS A 27 24.88 -5.96 -4.10
C LYS A 27 24.06 -5.09 -3.17
N GLU A 28 23.88 -5.57 -1.95
CA GLU A 28 23.24 -4.82 -0.86
C GLU A 28 24.28 -3.90 -0.21
N ASN A 29 24.05 -2.59 -0.27
CA ASN A 29 24.95 -1.58 0.29
C ASN A 29 24.28 -0.74 1.40
N ARG A 30 23.02 -1.03 1.75
CA ARG A 30 22.29 -0.29 2.78
C ARG A 30 22.83 -0.61 4.17
N ASN A 31 22.80 0.37 5.06
CA ASN A 31 23.09 0.15 6.47
C ASN A 31 21.98 -0.69 7.13
N ILE A 32 22.30 -1.26 8.28
CA ILE A 32 21.39 -2.17 9.00
C ILE A 32 20.10 -1.46 9.45
N GLU A 33 20.14 -0.18 9.78
CA GLU A 33 18.96 0.55 10.22
C GLU A 33 17.99 0.80 9.06
N THR A 34 18.51 1.08 7.86
CA THR A 34 17.67 1.15 6.65
C THR A 34 17.03 -0.19 6.32
N ILE A 35 17.76 -1.29 6.49
CA ILE A 35 17.22 -2.65 6.28
C ILE A 35 16.12 -2.96 7.28
N LYS A 36 16.30 -2.61 8.55
CA LYS A 36 15.27 -2.77 9.58
C LYS A 36 14.02 -1.95 9.28
N LEU A 37 14.18 -0.68 8.90
CA LEU A 37 13.06 0.19 8.54
C LEU A 37 12.23 -0.43 7.42
N VAL A 38 12.88 -0.89 6.35
CA VAL A 38 12.20 -1.57 5.24
C VAL A 38 11.52 -2.86 5.72
N ALA A 39 12.17 -3.64 6.58
CA ALA A 39 11.60 -4.88 7.10
C ALA A 39 10.31 -4.63 7.91
N TYR A 40 10.29 -3.62 8.75
CA TYR A 40 9.08 -3.24 9.49
C TYR A 40 7.98 -2.75 8.56
N HIS A 41 8.32 -1.92 7.58
CA HIS A 41 7.39 -1.42 6.58
C HIS A 41 6.70 -2.57 5.82
N GLU A 42 7.49 -3.45 5.20
CA GLU A 42 6.97 -4.59 4.43
C GLU A 42 6.19 -5.58 5.32
N MET A 43 6.65 -5.80 6.54
CA MET A 43 5.93 -6.64 7.49
C MET A 43 4.58 -6.02 7.88
N GLY A 44 4.48 -4.70 7.96
CA GLY A 44 3.22 -4.00 8.18
C GLY A 44 2.17 -4.33 7.11
N HIS A 45 2.53 -4.28 5.83
CA HIS A 45 1.66 -4.71 4.74
C HIS A 45 1.27 -6.18 4.87
N ALA A 46 2.24 -7.05 5.16
CA ALA A 46 2.03 -8.48 5.23
C ALA A 46 1.09 -8.90 6.38
N ILE A 47 1.27 -8.31 7.57
CA ILE A 47 0.41 -8.60 8.73
C ILE A 47 -1.04 -8.20 8.43
N ILE A 48 -1.23 -6.99 7.89
CA ILE A 48 -2.58 -6.54 7.52
C ILE A 48 -3.17 -7.40 6.40
N CYS A 49 -2.38 -7.76 5.39
CA CYS A 49 -2.84 -8.67 4.33
C CYS A 49 -3.29 -10.02 4.89
N ALA A 50 -2.56 -10.59 5.85
CA ALA A 50 -2.91 -11.85 6.50
C ALA A 50 -4.24 -11.79 7.28
N LEU A 51 -4.62 -10.61 7.81
CA LEU A 51 -5.93 -10.41 8.43
C LEU A 51 -7.08 -10.45 7.41
N PHE A 52 -6.80 -10.16 6.14
CA PHE A 52 -7.76 -10.20 5.04
C PHE A 52 -7.54 -11.40 4.10
N LYS A 53 -7.07 -12.53 4.64
CA LYS A 53 -6.79 -13.77 3.88
C LYS A 53 -7.99 -14.30 3.08
N ASP A 54 -9.21 -13.93 3.46
CA ASP A 54 -10.43 -14.32 2.74
C ASP A 54 -10.63 -13.52 1.44
N MET A 55 -9.81 -12.48 1.21
CA MET A 55 -9.88 -11.61 0.04
C MET A 55 -8.56 -11.53 -0.72
N PHE A 56 -7.44 -11.76 -0.04
CA PHE A 56 -6.10 -11.61 -0.59
C PHE A 56 -5.23 -12.82 -0.26
N ASN A 57 -4.39 -13.18 -1.21
CA ASN A 57 -3.35 -14.18 -1.06
C ASN A 57 -1.99 -13.50 -0.95
N LEU A 58 -1.37 -13.55 0.23
CA LEU A 58 0.00 -13.09 0.44
C LEU A 58 0.96 -14.09 -0.19
N GLN A 59 1.74 -13.64 -1.16
CA GLN A 59 2.64 -14.49 -1.94
C GLN A 59 4.09 -14.38 -1.50
N LYS A 60 4.56 -13.15 -1.26
CA LYS A 60 5.97 -12.92 -0.95
C LYS A 60 6.18 -11.63 -0.19
N ILE A 61 7.17 -11.66 0.71
CA ILE A 61 7.73 -10.49 1.37
C ILE A 61 9.23 -10.51 1.10
N THR A 62 9.81 -9.37 0.76
CA THR A 62 11.26 -9.25 0.59
C THR A 62 11.74 -7.88 1.00
N ILE A 63 12.93 -7.84 1.55
CA ILE A 63 13.67 -6.62 1.87
C ILE A 63 14.77 -6.34 0.84
N ASN A 64 14.86 -7.12 -0.23
CA ASN A 64 15.85 -6.92 -1.26
C ASN A 64 15.49 -5.69 -2.11
N SER A 65 16.41 -4.75 -2.19
CA SER A 65 16.23 -3.59 -3.06
C SER A 65 16.26 -3.99 -4.54
N ASN A 66 15.52 -3.22 -5.33
CA ASN A 66 15.47 -3.39 -6.78
C ASN A 66 16.05 -2.18 -7.53
N LYS A 67 16.25 -2.34 -8.83
CA LYS A 67 16.82 -1.28 -9.69
C LYS A 67 15.93 -0.06 -9.83
N ASN A 68 14.66 -0.14 -9.46
CA ASN A 68 13.71 0.99 -9.47
C ASN A 68 13.73 1.81 -8.18
N GLY A 69 14.62 1.50 -7.24
CA GLY A 69 14.78 2.23 -6.00
C GLY A 69 13.82 1.79 -4.89
N ALA A 70 13.02 0.72 -5.09
CA ALA A 70 12.27 0.13 -3.98
C ALA A 70 13.24 -0.61 -3.05
N GLY A 71 13.11 -0.35 -1.75
CA GLY A 71 13.95 -0.98 -0.72
C GLY A 71 13.50 -2.41 -0.38
N GLY A 72 12.25 -2.74 -0.63
CA GLY A 72 11.61 -4.03 -0.44
C GLY A 72 10.27 -4.04 -1.17
N TYR A 73 9.53 -5.12 -1.04
CA TYR A 73 8.13 -5.18 -1.45
C TYR A 73 7.38 -6.34 -0.78
N THR A 74 6.09 -6.15 -0.65
CA THR A 74 5.14 -7.18 -0.24
C THR A 74 4.22 -7.49 -1.42
N LEU A 75 4.30 -8.71 -1.94
CA LEU A 75 3.48 -9.17 -3.05
C LEU A 75 2.26 -9.90 -2.53
N PHE A 76 1.10 -9.42 -2.87
CA PHE A 76 -0.18 -10.08 -2.61
C PHE A 76 -1.10 -9.92 -3.82
N THR A 77 -2.00 -10.87 -4.00
CA THR A 77 -2.98 -10.86 -5.10
C THR A 77 -4.39 -11.01 -4.54
N PRO A 78 -5.38 -10.36 -5.14
CA PRO A 78 -6.78 -10.64 -4.84
C PRO A 78 -7.11 -12.11 -5.16
N LEU A 79 -8.08 -12.68 -4.46
CA LEU A 79 -8.72 -13.90 -4.91
C LEU A 79 -9.59 -13.61 -6.14
N ASP A 80 -9.75 -14.59 -7.04
CA ASP A 80 -10.38 -14.41 -8.36
C ASP A 80 -11.73 -13.72 -8.32
N LEU A 81 -12.56 -14.09 -7.35
CA LEU A 81 -13.87 -13.45 -7.15
C LEU A 81 -13.80 -11.93 -7.02
N TYR A 82 -12.78 -11.41 -6.35
CA TYR A 82 -12.64 -9.98 -6.09
C TYR A 82 -11.91 -9.23 -7.22
N ASN A 83 -11.23 -9.94 -8.10
CA ASN A 83 -10.67 -9.38 -9.34
C ASN A 83 -11.78 -8.95 -10.29
N GLU A 84 -12.80 -9.81 -10.45
CA GLU A 84 -13.92 -9.56 -11.37
C GLU A 84 -14.94 -8.59 -10.76
N PHE A 85 -15.26 -8.78 -9.47
CA PHE A 85 -16.31 -8.03 -8.78
C PHE A 85 -15.81 -7.43 -7.45
N PRO A 86 -15.04 -6.33 -7.48
CA PRO A 86 -14.52 -5.71 -6.28
C PRO A 86 -15.66 -5.13 -5.41
N THR A 87 -15.83 -5.66 -4.23
CA THR A 87 -16.83 -5.19 -3.27
C THR A 87 -16.34 -3.98 -2.49
N LYS A 88 -17.27 -3.24 -1.86
CA LYS A 88 -16.95 -2.16 -0.92
C LYS A 88 -15.95 -2.60 0.15
N LYS A 89 -16.17 -3.77 0.76
CA LYS A 89 -15.30 -4.34 1.79
C LYS A 89 -13.90 -4.63 1.25
N PHE A 90 -13.81 -5.20 0.05
CA PHE A 90 -12.55 -5.48 -0.61
C PHE A 90 -11.73 -4.20 -0.88
N MET A 91 -12.37 -3.14 -1.39
CA MET A 91 -11.69 -1.87 -1.66
C MET A 91 -11.18 -1.21 -0.36
N LEU A 92 -11.97 -1.26 0.72
CA LEU A 92 -11.52 -0.78 2.02
C LEU A 92 -10.34 -1.62 2.54
N ALA A 93 -10.41 -2.95 2.45
CA ALA A 93 -9.32 -3.83 2.87
C ALA A 93 -8.03 -3.54 2.08
N ASN A 94 -8.13 -3.30 0.77
CA ASN A 94 -6.97 -2.94 -0.06
C ASN A 94 -6.32 -1.63 0.39
N MET A 95 -7.10 -0.60 0.71
CA MET A 95 -6.57 0.65 1.26
C MET A 95 -5.91 0.44 2.63
N ILE A 96 -6.49 -0.39 3.49
CA ILE A 96 -5.94 -0.70 4.82
C ILE A 96 -4.61 -1.45 4.68
N ILE A 97 -4.52 -2.43 3.77
CA ILE A 97 -3.27 -3.15 3.48
C ILE A 97 -2.21 -2.16 2.99
N ALA A 98 -2.55 -1.28 2.06
CA ALA A 98 -1.63 -0.28 1.53
C ALA A 98 -1.12 0.71 2.60
N MET A 99 -1.89 0.97 3.65
CA MET A 99 -1.45 1.80 4.79
C MET A 99 -0.63 1.03 5.84
N GLY A 100 -0.53 -0.29 5.73
CA GLY A 100 0.13 -1.15 6.70
C GLY A 100 1.59 -0.80 6.93
N GLY A 101 2.34 -0.51 5.86
CA GLY A 101 3.74 -0.10 5.95
C GLY A 101 3.92 1.20 6.74
N ARG A 102 3.13 2.22 6.41
CA ARG A 102 3.14 3.50 7.16
C ARG A 102 2.76 3.30 8.62
N ALA A 103 1.76 2.48 8.91
CA ALA A 103 1.34 2.21 10.28
C ALA A 103 2.46 1.53 11.09
N ALA A 104 3.19 0.59 10.48
CA ALA A 104 4.34 -0.05 11.11
C ALA A 104 5.49 0.94 11.39
N GLU A 105 5.81 1.83 10.43
CA GLU A 105 6.79 2.90 10.67
C GLU A 105 6.39 3.80 11.85
N VAL A 106 5.12 4.21 11.92
CA VAL A 106 4.60 5.03 13.03
C VAL A 106 4.73 4.32 14.37
N ILE A 107 4.44 3.03 14.43
CA ILE A 107 4.54 2.25 15.67
C ILE A 107 5.98 2.11 16.13
N VAL A 108 6.92 1.90 15.19
CA VAL A 108 8.31 1.58 15.54
C VAL A 108 9.18 2.84 15.70
N TYR A 109 8.98 3.85 14.85
CA TYR A 109 9.86 5.01 14.74
C TYR A 109 9.18 6.33 15.08
N GLY A 110 7.85 6.37 15.11
CA GLY A 110 7.08 7.59 15.33
C GLY A 110 7.05 8.10 16.78
N GLY A 111 8.00 7.65 17.60
CA GLY A 111 7.94 7.86 19.03
C GLY A 111 6.77 7.02 19.56
N ALA A 112 7.05 5.83 20.06
CA ALA A 112 6.02 5.02 20.67
C ALA A 112 5.21 5.92 21.60
N PRO A 113 3.86 5.84 21.59
CA PRO A 113 3.09 6.44 22.64
C PRO A 113 3.74 5.98 23.93
N GLY A 114 4.37 6.93 24.61
CA GLY A 114 5.08 6.65 25.83
C GLY A 114 4.10 5.91 26.70
N ASN A 115 4.44 4.73 27.13
CA ASN A 115 3.63 3.89 27.97
C ASN A 115 2.16 3.82 27.51
N THR A 116 1.73 2.68 27.00
CA THR A 116 0.30 2.38 26.73
C THR A 116 -0.58 2.50 27.99
N GLU A 117 0.01 2.74 29.14
CA GLU A 117 -0.60 3.06 30.42
C GLU A 117 -0.96 4.55 30.56
N ASP A 118 -0.52 5.42 29.64
CA ASP A 118 -0.97 6.81 29.64
C ASP A 118 -2.44 6.85 29.25
N ILE A 119 -3.28 7.18 30.24
CA ILE A 119 -4.74 7.36 30.07
C ILE A 119 -5.11 8.46 29.06
N ASN A 120 -4.14 9.28 28.65
CA ASN A 120 -4.29 10.31 27.62
C ASN A 120 -3.87 9.81 26.23
N TYR A 121 -3.47 8.55 26.08
CA TYR A 121 -3.15 7.97 24.78
C TYR A 121 -4.35 8.10 23.82
N ASN A 122 -4.19 8.96 22.82
CA ASN A 122 -5.18 9.10 21.76
C ASN A 122 -4.57 8.61 20.43
N PRO A 123 -4.96 7.43 19.95
CA PRO A 123 -4.43 6.89 18.70
C PRO A 123 -4.68 7.78 17.47
N LYS A 124 -5.65 8.70 17.54
CA LYS A 124 -5.88 9.68 16.47
C LYS A 124 -4.80 10.74 16.38
N LEU A 125 -4.11 11.03 17.50
CA LEU A 125 -3.04 12.01 17.55
C LEU A 125 -1.70 11.45 17.04
N VAL A 126 -1.50 10.13 17.09
CA VAL A 126 -0.27 9.49 16.61
C VAL A 126 -0.01 9.79 15.13
N PHE A 127 -1.05 9.85 14.30
CA PHE A 127 -0.93 10.20 12.89
C PHE A 127 -0.84 11.70 12.61
N ALA A 128 -1.20 12.52 13.60
CA ALA A 128 -1.20 13.98 13.50
C ALA A 128 -0.06 14.64 14.28
N ASP A 129 0.74 13.86 15.02
CA ASP A 129 1.81 14.41 15.84
C ASP A 129 2.97 14.87 14.96
N ILE A 130 3.18 16.16 14.92
CA ILE A 130 4.30 16.81 14.23
C ILE A 130 5.67 16.39 14.80
N ASN A 131 5.71 15.80 16.00
CA ASN A 131 6.94 15.32 16.61
C ASN A 131 7.40 13.96 16.06
N ASN A 132 6.59 13.29 15.25
CA ASN A 132 6.96 12.06 14.56
C ASN A 132 7.95 12.33 13.40
N LEU A 133 9.10 12.90 13.69
CA LEU A 133 10.07 13.33 12.68
C LEU A 133 10.80 12.18 11.99
N ASP A 134 10.80 11.00 12.59
CA ASP A 134 11.52 9.83 12.06
C ASP A 134 10.69 9.00 11.07
N ILE A 135 9.46 9.40 10.79
CA ILE A 135 8.63 8.78 9.75
C ILE A 135 9.18 9.17 8.38
N THR A 136 9.38 8.17 7.53
CA THR A 136 10.02 8.39 6.23
C THR A 136 9.03 8.72 5.10
N ALA A 137 9.56 9.19 3.97
CA ALA A 137 8.80 9.33 2.73
C ALA A 137 8.61 7.98 1.98
N GLY A 138 9.07 6.86 2.55
CA GLY A 138 9.03 5.53 1.93
C GLY A 138 7.64 5.09 1.48
N ALA A 139 6.62 5.42 2.26
CA ALA A 139 5.22 5.10 1.96
C ALA A 139 4.58 5.98 0.86
N SER A 140 5.33 6.76 0.10
CA SER A 140 4.77 7.67 -0.91
C SER A 140 4.01 6.94 -2.03
N ASN A 141 4.45 5.75 -2.42
CA ASN A 141 3.75 4.93 -3.41
C ASN A 141 2.46 4.32 -2.85
N ASP A 142 2.48 3.89 -1.59
CA ASP A 142 1.30 3.35 -0.90
C ASP A 142 0.22 4.43 -0.78
N LEU A 143 0.61 5.66 -0.43
CA LEU A 143 -0.31 6.80 -0.37
C LEU A 143 -0.92 7.11 -1.76
N LYS A 144 -0.13 7.02 -2.83
CA LYS A 144 -0.67 7.16 -4.20
C LYS A 144 -1.68 6.07 -4.52
N GLN A 145 -1.40 4.83 -4.15
CA GLN A 145 -2.31 3.70 -4.32
C GLN A 145 -3.60 3.92 -3.53
N VAL A 146 -3.50 4.27 -2.26
CA VAL A 146 -4.66 4.58 -1.40
C VAL A 146 -5.51 5.68 -2.01
N ASN A 147 -4.90 6.79 -2.43
CA ASN A 147 -5.61 7.91 -3.06
C ASN A 147 -6.33 7.49 -4.35
N SER A 148 -5.68 6.67 -5.18
CA SER A 148 -6.29 6.15 -6.41
C SER A 148 -7.52 5.28 -6.09
N ILE A 149 -7.40 4.36 -5.14
CA ILE A 149 -8.52 3.50 -4.71
C ILE A 149 -9.63 4.33 -4.09
N ALA A 150 -9.31 5.29 -3.21
CA ALA A 150 -10.28 6.15 -2.53
C ALA A 150 -11.07 7.01 -3.53
N ARG A 151 -10.41 7.59 -4.53
CA ARG A 151 -11.09 8.32 -5.61
C ARG A 151 -12.06 7.44 -6.37
N ARG A 152 -11.63 6.25 -6.79
CA ARG A 152 -12.51 5.29 -7.47
C ARG A 152 -13.67 4.85 -6.58
N TYR A 153 -13.39 4.60 -5.30
CA TYR A 153 -14.38 4.22 -4.31
C TYR A 153 -15.50 5.26 -4.18
N VAL A 154 -15.15 6.54 -4.13
CA VAL A 154 -16.13 7.63 -3.97
C VAL A 154 -16.74 8.04 -5.31
N SER A 155 -15.89 8.35 -6.31
CA SER A 155 -16.33 9.02 -7.53
C SER A 155 -16.83 8.06 -8.59
N LEU A 156 -16.16 6.91 -8.78
CA LEU A 156 -16.52 5.96 -9.87
C LEU A 156 -17.58 4.97 -9.41
N PHE A 157 -17.47 4.48 -8.18
CA PHE A 157 -18.37 3.42 -7.69
C PHE A 157 -19.46 3.93 -6.77
N GLY A 158 -19.48 5.23 -6.40
CA GLY A 158 -20.51 5.82 -5.57
C GLY A 158 -20.65 5.18 -4.17
N LEU A 159 -19.57 4.61 -3.64
CA LEU A 159 -19.57 3.87 -2.36
C LEU A 159 -19.38 4.75 -1.14
N GLY A 160 -19.22 6.07 -1.33
CA GLY A 160 -19.12 7.05 -0.24
C GLY A 160 -20.41 7.15 0.57
N LYS A 161 -20.28 7.43 1.87
CA LYS A 161 -21.45 7.51 2.77
C LYS A 161 -22.32 8.74 2.53
N ASN A 162 -21.72 9.88 2.15
CA ASN A 162 -22.36 11.20 2.09
C ASN A 162 -22.47 11.76 0.66
N ILE A 163 -21.83 11.15 -0.31
CA ILE A 163 -21.74 11.63 -1.69
C ILE A 163 -22.48 10.65 -2.59
N GLY A 164 -23.64 10.30 -2.42
CA GLY A 164 -24.48 9.47 -3.27
C GLY A 164 -23.84 8.79 -4.50
N LEU A 165 -24.63 8.35 -5.44
CA LEU A 165 -24.20 7.78 -6.73
C LEU A 165 -23.79 8.93 -7.67
N TYR A 166 -22.56 9.41 -7.53
CA TYR A 166 -22.01 10.47 -8.37
C TYR A 166 -20.76 9.98 -9.08
N ASP A 167 -20.81 9.96 -10.39
CA ASP A 167 -19.65 9.70 -11.25
C ASP A 167 -19.02 11.03 -11.70
N SER A 168 -17.81 11.30 -11.24
CA SER A 168 -17.04 12.48 -11.62
C SER A 168 -16.16 12.25 -12.84
N SER A 169 -16.23 11.07 -13.47
CA SER A 169 -15.38 10.72 -14.61
C SER A 169 -15.85 11.36 -15.92
N ASP A 170 -17.10 11.80 -16.00
CA ASP A 170 -17.65 12.41 -17.20
C ASP A 170 -17.50 13.94 -17.18
N SER A 171 -16.43 14.42 -17.84
CA SER A 171 -16.17 15.84 -18.03
C SER A 171 -17.17 16.54 -18.98
N SER A 172 -18.12 15.79 -19.56
CA SER A 172 -19.13 16.30 -20.49
C SER A 172 -20.42 16.73 -19.82
N GLN A 173 -20.62 16.45 -18.54
CA GLN A 173 -21.83 16.88 -17.83
C GLN A 173 -21.75 18.35 -17.39
N PRO A 174 -22.69 19.21 -17.82
CA PRO A 174 -22.61 20.66 -17.59
C PRO A 174 -23.10 21.11 -16.21
N PHE A 175 -23.21 20.23 -15.20
CA PHE A 175 -23.77 20.58 -13.88
C PHE A 175 -22.74 20.57 -12.75
N LEU A 176 -23.10 21.13 -11.64
CA LEU A 176 -22.41 21.33 -10.33
C LEU A 176 -21.17 20.44 -10.04
N GLY A 177 -21.12 19.25 -10.64
CA GLY A 177 -19.98 18.34 -10.54
C GLY A 177 -18.70 18.83 -11.19
N ARG A 178 -18.78 19.68 -12.21
CA ARG A 178 -17.60 20.21 -12.90
C ARG A 178 -16.79 21.14 -11.99
N ASP A 179 -17.45 21.95 -11.20
CA ASP A 179 -16.79 22.88 -10.27
C ASP A 179 -16.20 22.16 -9.06
N LEU A 180 -16.86 21.08 -8.59
CA LEU A 180 -16.31 20.19 -7.56
C LEU A 180 -15.12 19.38 -8.07
N ALA A 181 -15.16 18.87 -9.29
CA ALA A 181 -14.04 18.13 -9.91
C ALA A 181 -12.81 19.03 -10.17
N MET A 182 -13.02 20.31 -10.54
CA MET A 182 -11.94 21.27 -10.70
C MET A 182 -11.30 21.67 -9.35
N ASN A 183 -12.08 21.71 -8.26
CA ASN A 183 -11.56 22.02 -6.93
C ASN A 183 -10.81 20.85 -6.28
N THR A 184 -11.10 19.60 -6.64
CA THR A 184 -10.36 18.42 -6.13
C THR A 184 -8.98 18.26 -6.77
N ASN A 185 -8.70 18.93 -7.87
CA ASN A 185 -7.36 18.95 -8.49
C ASN A 185 -6.43 20.03 -7.92
N LYS A 186 -6.87 20.78 -6.88
CA LYS A 186 -6.10 21.85 -6.24
C LYS A 186 -5.68 21.53 -4.79
N ILE A 187 -5.77 20.28 -4.36
CA ILE A 187 -5.25 19.81 -3.07
C ILE A 187 -4.07 18.88 -3.29
#